data_7ca9fb88a17b28e39a509b7e5ea1e336
#
_entry.id   7ca9fb88a17b28e39a509b7e5ea1e336
#
_cell.length_a   1.000
_cell.length_b   1.000
_cell.length_c   1.000
_cell.angle_alpha   90.00
_cell.angle_beta   90.00
_cell.angle_gamma   90.00
#
_symmetry.space_group_name_H-M   'P 1'
#
loop_
_entity.id
_entity.type
_entity.pdbx_description
1 polymer ?
#
loop_
_entity_poly.entity_id
_entity_poly.type
_entity_poly.pdbx_seq_one_letter_code
_entity_poly.pdbx_strand_id
1 'polypeptide(L)'
;AVNWITFGGFSLQPSELAKICYIFAGAATLDRLFRKRNLGLFMALTAACLGCLALMSDFGTAAIFFVTFLVIAYLRSGDWATLTLISGGAVFAVAILLTFKPYILKRFATWGHAWEYASSGGYQQTRTMSAAASGGLVGVGAGEGWLHRVAAADTDLVFGMLCEEWGLIIGV
;
A
#
# COMPACT_ATOMS: atom_id res chain seq x y z
N ALA A 1 4.56 -15.72 0.10
CA ALA A 1 4.85 -14.29 0.25
C ALA A 1 5.90 -14.13 1.34
N VAL A 2 6.99 -13.42 1.03
CA VAL A 2 8.16 -13.28 1.93
C VAL A 2 7.85 -12.42 3.16
N ASN A 3 6.73 -11.72 3.17
CA ASN A 3 6.38 -10.69 4.16
C ASN A 3 5.49 -11.18 5.31
N TRP A 4 5.12 -12.45 5.30
CA TRP A 4 4.22 -13.04 6.30
C TRP A 4 4.94 -14.11 7.11
N ILE A 5 4.83 -14.05 8.41
CA ILE A 5 5.29 -15.08 9.34
C ILE A 5 4.08 -15.88 9.78
N THR A 6 4.06 -17.18 9.48
CA THR A 6 2.97 -18.09 9.85
C THR A 6 3.38 -18.94 11.03
N PHE A 7 2.59 -18.86 12.10
CA PHE A 7 2.72 -19.70 13.29
C PHE A 7 1.40 -20.42 13.57
N GLY A 8 1.37 -21.74 13.48
CA GLY A 8 0.27 -22.57 14.00
C GLY A 8 -1.13 -22.17 13.52
N GLY A 9 -1.30 -21.65 12.29
CA GLY A 9 -2.58 -21.19 11.75
C GLY A 9 -2.81 -19.66 11.83
N PHE A 10 -1.95 -18.94 12.53
CA PHE A 10 -1.95 -17.47 12.51
C PHE A 10 -0.88 -16.96 11.55
N SER A 11 -1.24 -16.01 10.70
CA SER A 11 -0.30 -15.27 9.85
C SER A 11 -0.19 -13.83 10.35
N LEU A 12 1.04 -13.40 10.69
CA LEU A 12 1.34 -12.06 11.13
C LEU A 12 2.27 -11.40 10.12
N GLN A 13 1.95 -10.17 9.74
CA GLN A 13 2.86 -9.34 8.94
C GLN A 13 3.65 -8.42 9.87
N PRO A 14 4.97 -8.59 10.03
CA PRO A 14 5.77 -7.78 10.95
C PRO A 14 5.71 -6.27 10.66
N SER A 15 5.51 -5.89 9.40
CA SER A 15 5.38 -4.48 9.01
C SER A 15 4.15 -3.79 9.61
N GLU A 16 3.08 -4.53 9.96
CA GLU A 16 1.91 -3.97 10.64
C GLU A 16 2.26 -3.49 12.06
N LEU A 17 2.99 -4.33 12.82
CA LEU A 17 3.50 -3.94 14.14
C LEU A 17 4.54 -2.82 14.02
N ALA A 18 5.42 -2.90 13.02
CA ALA A 18 6.44 -1.88 12.79
C ALA A 18 5.84 -0.50 12.52
N LYS A 19 4.70 -0.41 11.80
CA LYS A 19 3.98 0.87 11.58
C LYS A 19 3.56 1.51 12.89
N ILE A 20 2.98 0.73 13.79
CA ILE A 20 2.53 1.22 15.11
C ILE A 20 3.73 1.71 15.92
N CYS A 21 4.78 0.90 16.03
CA CYS A 21 6.01 1.27 16.76
C CYS A 21 6.66 2.52 16.16
N TYR A 22 6.66 2.66 14.85
CA TYR A 22 7.22 3.81 14.14
C TYR A 22 6.45 5.12 14.45
N ILE A 23 5.12 5.07 14.48
CA ILE A 23 4.28 6.22 14.84
C ILE A 23 4.56 6.64 16.29
N PHE A 24 4.62 5.68 17.23
CA PHE A 24 4.94 5.98 18.61
C PHE A 24 6.36 6.54 18.79
N ALA A 25 7.35 5.98 18.10
CA ALA A 25 8.72 6.50 18.09
C ALA A 25 8.77 7.94 17.54
N GLY A 26 8.06 8.22 16.46
CA GLY A 26 7.92 9.55 15.88
C GLY A 26 7.27 10.53 16.85
N ALA A 27 6.14 10.16 17.46
CA ALA A 27 5.43 10.98 18.44
C ALA A 27 6.28 11.25 19.70
N ALA A 28 6.93 10.24 20.23
CA ALA A 28 7.82 10.39 21.40
C ALA A 28 9.05 11.26 21.11
N THR A 29 9.54 11.23 19.89
CA THR A 29 10.67 12.09 19.47
C THR A 29 10.22 13.53 19.17
N LEU A 30 8.94 13.78 18.86
CA LEU A 30 8.40 15.12 18.65
C LEU A 30 8.67 16.03 19.86
N ASP A 31 8.50 15.54 21.07
CA ASP A 31 8.64 16.31 22.29
C ASP A 31 10.12 16.61 22.65
N ARG A 32 11.06 15.77 22.22
CA ARG A 32 12.50 15.84 22.57
C ARG A 32 13.45 16.08 21.38
N LEU A 33 12.93 16.33 20.19
CA LEU A 33 13.72 16.46 18.95
C LEU A 33 14.52 17.76 18.85
N PHE A 34 14.52 18.63 19.87
CA PHE A 34 15.44 19.77 19.92
C PHE A 34 16.93 19.38 19.91
N ARG A 35 17.25 18.11 20.16
CA ARG A 35 18.60 17.59 19.96
C ARG A 35 18.74 17.04 18.54
N LYS A 36 19.67 17.60 17.77
CA LYS A 36 20.08 17.15 16.41
C LYS A 36 20.34 15.63 16.35
N ARG A 37 20.81 15.04 17.45
CA ARG A 37 21.08 13.60 17.58
C ARG A 37 19.79 12.76 17.46
N ASN A 38 18.70 13.17 18.10
CA ASN A 38 17.44 12.40 18.07
C ASN A 38 16.78 12.46 16.68
N LEU A 39 16.86 13.61 16.02
CA LEU A 39 16.43 13.76 14.64
C LEU A 39 17.23 12.85 13.72
N GLY A 40 18.56 12.83 13.86
CA GLY A 40 19.42 11.95 13.07
C GLY A 40 19.12 10.47 13.27
N LEU A 41 18.85 10.04 14.52
CA LEU A 41 18.44 8.67 14.83
C LEU A 41 17.08 8.31 14.21
N PHE A 42 16.11 9.21 14.25
CA PHE A 42 14.80 9.00 13.63
C PHE A 42 14.89 8.94 12.10
N MET A 43 15.71 9.79 11.49
CA MET A 43 16.01 9.73 10.06
C MET A 43 16.69 8.41 9.67
N ALA A 44 17.67 7.96 10.48
CA ALA A 44 18.34 6.67 10.25
C ALA A 44 17.38 5.49 10.38
N LEU A 45 16.50 5.51 11.38
CA LEU A 45 15.44 4.50 11.54
C LEU A 45 14.50 4.47 10.32
N THR A 46 14.07 5.64 9.86
CA THR A 46 13.22 5.76 8.66
C THR A 46 13.91 5.21 7.43
N ALA A 47 15.17 5.59 7.21
CA ALA A 47 15.96 5.10 6.07
C ALA A 47 16.16 3.57 6.15
N ALA A 48 16.38 3.01 7.32
CA ALA A 48 16.51 1.57 7.53
C ALA A 48 15.18 0.84 7.21
N CYS A 49 14.05 1.34 7.73
CA CYS A 49 12.73 0.77 7.44
C CYS A 49 12.41 0.82 5.94
N LEU A 50 12.61 1.96 5.29
CA LEU A 50 12.38 2.11 3.86
C LEU A 50 13.30 1.23 3.04
N GLY A 51 14.58 1.10 3.42
CA GLY A 51 15.55 0.21 2.77
C GLY A 51 15.13 -1.25 2.87
N CYS A 52 14.75 -1.74 4.05
CA CYS A 52 14.26 -3.10 4.24
C CYS A 52 13.01 -3.38 3.40
N LEU A 53 12.03 -2.46 3.40
CA LEU A 53 10.79 -2.63 2.63
C LEU A 53 11.04 -2.58 1.12
N ALA A 54 11.99 -1.76 0.66
CA ALA A 54 12.41 -1.73 -0.74
C ALA A 54 13.06 -3.05 -1.18
N LEU A 55 13.91 -3.65 -0.32
CA LEU A 55 14.50 -4.97 -0.57
C LEU A 55 13.43 -6.07 -0.65
N MET A 56 12.41 -6.00 0.22
CA MET A 56 11.26 -6.91 0.21
C MET A 56 10.28 -6.64 -0.94
N SER A 57 10.50 -5.59 -1.72
CA SER A 57 9.62 -5.13 -2.80
C SER A 57 8.20 -4.77 -2.34
N ASP A 58 8.06 -4.36 -1.07
CA ASP A 58 6.80 -3.90 -0.47
C ASP A 58 6.71 -2.37 -0.52
N PHE A 59 6.45 -1.87 -1.72
CA PHE A 59 6.41 -0.42 -1.98
C PHE A 59 5.16 0.24 -1.40
N GLY A 60 4.06 -0.52 -1.25
CA GLY A 60 2.84 0.00 -0.62
C GLY A 60 3.09 0.38 0.84
N THR A 61 3.65 -0.54 1.62
CA THR A 61 4.03 -0.28 3.01
C THR A 61 5.12 0.79 3.10
N ALA A 62 6.11 0.78 2.21
CA ALA A 62 7.14 1.82 2.16
C ALA A 62 6.55 3.22 1.92
N ALA A 63 5.56 3.37 1.05
CA ALA A 63 4.87 4.63 0.84
C ALA A 63 4.17 5.14 2.10
N ILE A 64 3.52 4.25 2.87
CA ILE A 64 2.88 4.60 4.15
C ILE A 64 3.93 5.13 5.15
N PHE A 65 5.05 4.44 5.32
CA PHE A 65 6.14 4.88 6.20
C PHE A 65 6.68 6.24 5.75
N PHE A 66 6.85 6.43 4.46
CA PHE A 66 7.36 7.69 3.91
C PHE A 66 6.39 8.86 4.13
N VAL A 67 5.09 8.67 3.85
CA VAL A 67 4.07 9.71 4.10
C VAL A 67 3.99 10.03 5.59
N THR A 68 4.02 9.01 6.46
CA THR A 68 4.05 9.21 7.92
C THR A 68 5.28 10.01 8.34
N PHE A 69 6.44 9.71 7.77
CA PHE A 69 7.66 10.49 8.01
C PHE A 69 7.51 11.96 7.59
N LEU A 70 6.94 12.22 6.40
CA LEU A 70 6.69 13.59 5.93
C LEU A 70 5.78 14.37 6.86
N VAL A 71 4.68 13.73 7.32
CA VAL A 71 3.74 14.36 8.27
C VAL A 71 4.45 14.69 9.58
N ILE A 72 5.20 13.75 10.16
CA ILE A 72 5.96 13.97 11.39
C ILE A 72 7.02 15.06 11.19
N ALA A 73 7.75 15.05 10.08
CA ALA A 73 8.76 16.04 9.77
C ALA A 73 8.14 17.44 9.60
N TYR A 74 6.97 17.55 8.95
CA TYR A 74 6.26 18.81 8.80
C TYR A 74 5.73 19.36 10.12
N LEU A 75 5.04 18.53 10.92
CA LEU A 75 4.53 18.91 12.24
C LEU A 75 5.67 19.37 13.15
N ARG A 76 6.85 18.87 12.92
CA ARG A 76 8.05 19.19 13.68
C ARG A 76 8.75 20.46 13.25
N SER A 77 9.01 20.61 11.93
CA SER A 77 9.79 21.72 11.39
C SER A 77 8.95 22.96 11.15
N GLY A 78 7.66 22.78 10.81
CA GLY A 78 6.80 23.85 10.32
C GLY A 78 7.30 24.49 9.02
N ASP A 79 8.36 23.93 8.42
CA ASP A 79 9.09 24.50 7.30
C ASP A 79 8.83 23.75 6.01
N TRP A 80 8.22 24.46 5.05
CA TRP A 80 7.92 23.92 3.73
C TRP A 80 9.17 23.63 2.89
N ALA A 81 10.28 24.35 3.13
CA ALA A 81 11.52 24.12 2.40
C ALA A 81 12.11 22.75 2.75
N THR A 82 12.11 22.38 4.01
CA THR A 82 12.53 21.05 4.46
C THR A 82 11.66 19.95 3.84
N LEU A 83 10.33 20.16 3.79
CA LEU A 83 9.40 19.19 3.21
C LEU A 83 9.65 19.00 1.70
N THR A 84 9.85 20.10 0.96
CA THR A 84 10.17 20.05 -0.48
C THR A 84 11.50 19.37 -0.75
N LEU A 85 12.51 19.61 0.07
CA LEU A 85 13.82 18.98 -0.08
C LEU A 85 13.73 17.45 0.12
N ILE A 86 13.05 17.02 1.17
CA ILE A 86 12.83 15.59 1.47
C ILE A 86 12.02 14.93 0.36
N SER A 87 10.93 15.56 -0.08
CA SER A 87 10.08 15.04 -1.15
C SER A 87 10.83 14.97 -2.49
N GLY A 88 11.63 15.98 -2.81
CA GLY A 88 12.48 16.00 -4.00
C GLY A 88 13.51 14.87 -3.98
N GLY A 89 14.18 14.67 -2.84
CA GLY A 89 15.11 13.55 -2.66
C GLY A 89 14.42 12.19 -2.81
N ALA A 90 13.19 12.05 -2.30
CA ALA A 90 12.42 10.82 -2.46
C ALA A 90 12.00 10.56 -3.91
N VAL A 91 11.55 11.57 -4.64
CA VAL A 91 11.24 11.45 -6.07
C VAL A 91 12.47 11.01 -6.85
N PHE A 92 13.63 11.58 -6.55
CA PHE A 92 14.90 11.18 -7.16
C PHE A 92 15.26 9.72 -6.84
N ALA A 93 15.11 9.31 -5.57
CA ALA A 93 15.35 7.92 -5.15
C ALA A 93 14.39 6.94 -5.85
N VAL A 94 13.10 7.30 -5.99
CA VAL A 94 12.11 6.50 -6.73
C VAL A 94 12.48 6.42 -8.21
N ALA A 95 12.91 7.52 -8.84
CA ALA A 95 13.36 7.50 -10.24
C ALA A 95 14.52 6.52 -10.45
N ILE A 96 15.52 6.53 -9.58
CA ILE A 96 16.61 5.56 -9.61
C ILE A 96 16.07 4.12 -9.43
N LEU A 97 15.18 3.91 -8.48
CA LEU A 97 14.62 2.59 -8.18
C LEU A 97 13.83 2.02 -9.36
N LEU A 98 13.11 2.84 -10.10
CA LEU A 98 12.39 2.44 -11.31
C LEU A 98 13.32 1.95 -12.41
N THR A 99 14.56 2.44 -12.50
CA THR A 99 15.53 1.91 -13.46
C THR A 99 15.99 0.49 -13.13
N PHE A 100 16.04 0.15 -11.84
CA PHE A 100 16.45 -1.19 -11.38
C PHE A 100 15.29 -2.18 -11.24
N LYS A 101 14.05 -1.71 -11.17
CA LYS A 101 12.85 -2.54 -10.93
C LYS A 101 11.76 -2.28 -11.98
N PRO A 102 11.96 -2.72 -13.23
CA PRO A 102 11.03 -2.42 -14.33
C PRO A 102 9.64 -3.01 -14.17
N TYR A 103 9.44 -3.99 -13.27
CA TYR A 103 8.12 -4.56 -12.99
C TYR A 103 7.14 -3.54 -12.37
N ILE A 104 7.66 -2.50 -11.70
CA ILE A 104 6.83 -1.43 -11.13
C ILE A 104 6.17 -0.64 -12.26
N LEU A 105 6.95 -0.31 -13.30
CA LEU A 105 6.42 0.37 -14.50
C LEU A 105 5.32 -0.45 -15.18
N LYS A 106 5.44 -1.80 -15.22
CA LYS A 106 4.40 -2.67 -15.76
C LYS A 106 3.09 -2.59 -14.98
N ARG A 107 3.14 -2.43 -13.66
CA ARG A 107 1.93 -2.21 -12.84
C ARG A 107 1.27 -0.87 -13.15
N PHE A 108 2.04 0.19 -13.36
CA PHE A 108 1.49 1.48 -13.77
C PHE A 108 0.92 1.44 -15.19
N ALA A 109 1.50 0.69 -16.11
CA ALA A 109 0.99 0.52 -17.47
C ALA A 109 -0.41 -0.12 -17.49
N THR A 110 -0.71 -0.99 -16.53
CA THR A 110 -2.03 -1.63 -16.41
C THR A 110 -3.09 -0.69 -15.82
N TRP A 111 -2.68 0.38 -15.17
CA TRP A 111 -3.60 1.32 -14.54
C TRP A 111 -4.36 2.14 -15.59
N GLY A 112 -5.68 2.09 -15.54
CA GLY A 112 -6.56 2.70 -16.55
C GLY A 112 -6.74 1.87 -17.82
N HIS A 113 -5.92 0.85 -18.07
CA HIS A 113 -5.94 0.01 -19.27
C HIS A 113 -6.16 -1.48 -18.93
N ALA A 114 -6.95 -1.75 -17.88
CA ALA A 114 -7.12 -3.11 -17.35
C ALA A 114 -7.62 -4.11 -18.41
N TRP A 115 -8.46 -3.68 -19.34
CA TRP A 115 -9.02 -4.52 -20.40
C TRP A 115 -7.99 -4.94 -21.45
N GLU A 116 -7.01 -4.10 -21.75
CA GLU A 116 -5.93 -4.44 -22.68
C GLU A 116 -5.00 -5.51 -22.08
N TYR A 117 -4.91 -5.54 -20.75
CA TYR A 117 -4.09 -6.49 -20.00
C TYR A 117 -4.92 -7.55 -19.25
N ALA A 118 -6.13 -7.86 -19.74
CA ALA A 118 -7.08 -8.75 -19.07
C ALA A 118 -6.57 -10.16 -18.80
N SER A 119 -5.61 -10.65 -19.60
CA SER A 119 -4.97 -11.97 -19.43
C SER A 119 -3.72 -11.94 -18.56
N SER A 120 -3.29 -10.77 -18.07
CA SER A 120 -2.04 -10.60 -17.33
C SER A 120 -2.23 -9.73 -16.08
N GLY A 121 -1.64 -8.55 -16.01
CA GLY A 121 -1.70 -7.66 -14.85
C GLY A 121 -3.07 -7.08 -14.53
N GLY A 122 -3.99 -7.00 -15.51
CA GLY A 122 -5.36 -6.51 -15.36
C GLY A 122 -6.39 -7.61 -15.05
N TYR A 123 -5.97 -8.86 -14.91
CA TYR A 123 -6.89 -10.00 -14.77
C TYR A 123 -7.88 -9.84 -13.59
N GLN A 124 -7.40 -9.56 -12.40
CA GLN A 124 -8.25 -9.40 -11.22
C GLN A 124 -9.19 -8.21 -11.38
N GLN A 125 -8.71 -7.08 -11.88
CA GLN A 125 -9.51 -5.87 -12.09
C GLN A 125 -10.65 -6.09 -13.10
N THR A 126 -10.35 -6.72 -14.23
CA THR A 126 -11.37 -7.00 -15.25
C THR A 126 -12.40 -8.01 -14.76
N ARG A 127 -11.97 -9.04 -13.99
CA ARG A 127 -12.89 -10.00 -13.38
C ARG A 127 -13.78 -9.33 -12.34
N THR A 128 -13.23 -8.47 -11.50
CA THR A 128 -14.00 -7.71 -10.51
C THR A 128 -15.03 -6.79 -11.16
N MET A 129 -14.64 -6.06 -12.21
CA MET A 129 -15.57 -5.19 -12.94
C MET A 129 -16.67 -6.00 -13.63
N SER A 130 -16.33 -7.15 -14.24
CA SER A 130 -17.31 -8.04 -14.87
C SER A 130 -18.28 -8.64 -13.86
N ALA A 131 -17.79 -9.06 -12.70
CA ALA A 131 -18.62 -9.59 -11.63
C ALA A 131 -19.56 -8.52 -11.05
N ALA A 132 -19.06 -7.33 -10.76
CA ALA A 132 -19.89 -6.22 -10.31
C ALA A 132 -20.95 -5.83 -11.34
N ALA A 133 -20.63 -5.87 -12.64
CA ALA A 133 -21.58 -5.62 -13.72
C ALA A 133 -22.64 -6.73 -13.81
N SER A 134 -22.28 -8.00 -13.59
CA SER A 134 -23.22 -9.12 -13.59
C SER A 134 -24.23 -9.06 -12.44
N GLY A 135 -23.81 -8.51 -11.28
CA GLY A 135 -24.71 -8.30 -10.15
C GLY A 135 -25.77 -7.23 -10.40
N GLY A 136 -25.52 -6.29 -11.31
CA GLY A 136 -26.47 -5.21 -11.62
C GLY A 136 -26.85 -4.39 -10.38
N LEU A 137 -28.10 -3.95 -10.30
CA LEU A 137 -28.57 -3.11 -9.18
C LEU A 137 -28.89 -3.92 -7.92
N VAL A 138 -29.41 -5.14 -8.05
CA VAL A 138 -29.99 -5.92 -6.93
C VAL A 138 -29.09 -7.08 -6.52
N GLY A 139 -28.14 -7.48 -7.35
CA GLY A 139 -27.26 -8.63 -7.15
C GLY A 139 -27.83 -9.94 -7.71
N VAL A 140 -26.95 -10.93 -7.85
CA VAL A 140 -27.31 -12.29 -8.31
C VAL A 140 -27.83 -13.17 -7.16
N GLY A 141 -27.62 -12.77 -5.91
CA GLY A 141 -27.96 -13.50 -4.71
C GLY A 141 -26.74 -13.91 -3.89
N ALA A 142 -26.92 -14.01 -2.58
CA ALA A 142 -25.85 -14.37 -1.65
C ALA A 142 -25.32 -15.78 -1.95
N GLY A 143 -24.02 -15.90 -2.18
CA GLY A 143 -23.33 -17.15 -2.51
C GLY A 143 -23.48 -17.64 -3.95
N GLU A 144 -24.25 -16.94 -4.79
CA GLU A 144 -24.41 -17.29 -6.21
C GLU A 144 -23.39 -16.59 -7.12
N GLY A 145 -22.56 -15.73 -6.57
CA GLY A 145 -21.47 -15.07 -7.27
C GLY A 145 -20.38 -16.05 -7.70
N TRP A 146 -19.67 -15.72 -8.76
CA TRP A 146 -18.54 -16.51 -9.28
C TRP A 146 -17.16 -15.93 -8.94
N LEU A 147 -17.10 -14.65 -8.49
CA LEU A 147 -15.84 -13.94 -8.25
C LEU A 147 -14.99 -14.61 -7.17
N HIS A 148 -15.60 -15.33 -6.22
CA HIS A 148 -14.90 -16.10 -5.20
C HIS A 148 -13.90 -17.14 -5.76
N ARG A 149 -14.02 -17.52 -7.05
CA ARG A 149 -13.09 -18.44 -7.73
C ARG A 149 -11.79 -17.78 -8.15
N VAL A 150 -11.74 -16.46 -8.09
CA VAL A 150 -10.53 -15.70 -8.45
C VAL A 150 -9.58 -15.67 -7.25
N ALA A 151 -8.27 -15.80 -7.51
CA ALA A 151 -7.26 -15.76 -6.44
C ALA A 151 -7.33 -14.47 -5.64
N ALA A 152 -7.26 -14.56 -4.31
CA ALA A 152 -7.33 -13.46 -3.35
C ALA A 152 -8.67 -12.69 -3.38
N ALA A 153 -9.76 -13.32 -3.81
CA ALA A 153 -11.09 -12.72 -3.82
C ALA A 153 -11.53 -12.28 -2.42
N ASP A 154 -11.30 -13.11 -1.41
CA ASP A 154 -11.69 -12.89 -0.02
C ASP A 154 -10.93 -11.74 0.68
N THR A 155 -9.86 -11.24 0.08
CA THR A 155 -9.04 -10.17 0.65
C THR A 155 -9.04 -8.92 -0.21
N ASP A 156 -8.76 -9.06 -1.48
CA ASP A 156 -8.49 -7.94 -2.39
C ASP A 156 -9.72 -7.53 -3.22
N LEU A 157 -10.69 -8.44 -3.40
CA LEU A 157 -11.83 -8.23 -4.29
C LEU A 157 -13.19 -8.25 -3.57
N VAL A 158 -13.19 -8.11 -2.24
CA VAL A 158 -14.39 -8.19 -1.38
C VAL A 158 -15.48 -7.24 -1.85
N PHE A 159 -15.14 -6.02 -2.22
CA PHE A 159 -16.10 -5.04 -2.74
C PHE A 159 -16.77 -5.52 -4.05
N GLY A 160 -15.98 -6.14 -4.93
CA GLY A 160 -16.52 -6.73 -6.16
C GLY A 160 -17.48 -7.88 -5.90
N MET A 161 -17.16 -8.74 -4.93
CA MET A 161 -18.06 -9.83 -4.48
C MET A 161 -19.35 -9.27 -3.89
N LEU A 162 -19.25 -8.22 -3.07
CA LEU A 162 -20.42 -7.54 -2.52
C LEU A 162 -21.32 -7.00 -3.64
N CYS A 163 -20.74 -6.31 -4.63
CA CYS A 163 -21.49 -5.77 -5.75
C CYS A 163 -22.10 -6.87 -6.63
N GLU A 164 -21.43 -8.01 -6.79
CA GLU A 164 -21.94 -9.15 -7.53
C GLU A 164 -23.14 -9.79 -6.83
N GLU A 165 -23.02 -10.11 -5.57
CA GLU A 165 -24.02 -10.87 -4.82
C GLU A 165 -25.20 -10.02 -4.33
N TRP A 166 -24.93 -8.78 -3.89
CA TRP A 166 -25.93 -7.90 -3.28
C TRP A 166 -26.32 -6.70 -4.14
N GLY A 167 -25.61 -6.52 -5.25
CA GLY A 167 -25.88 -5.44 -6.21
C GLY A 167 -25.27 -4.10 -5.83
N LEU A 168 -25.30 -3.17 -6.79
CA LEU A 168 -24.72 -1.85 -6.63
C LEU A 168 -25.47 -0.96 -5.63
N ILE A 169 -26.78 -1.20 -5.41
CA ILE A 169 -27.56 -0.42 -4.43
C ILE A 169 -27.04 -0.62 -3.01
N ILE A 170 -26.56 -1.83 -2.68
CA ILE A 170 -26.00 -2.11 -1.35
C ILE A 170 -24.50 -1.81 -1.33
N GLY A 171 -23.82 -1.91 -2.49
CA GLY A 171 -22.38 -1.68 -2.61
C GLY A 171 -21.97 -0.21 -2.57
N VAL A 172 -22.87 0.73 -2.89
CA VAL A 172 -22.64 2.18 -2.95
C VAL A 172 -23.53 2.93 -1.98
#